data_57221f1187c5a1a5c55520a222ec905c
#
_entry.id   57221f1187c5a1a5c55520a222ec905c
#
_cell.length_a   1.000
_cell.length_b   1.000
_cell.length_c   1.000
_cell.angle_alpha   90.00
_cell.angle_beta   90.00
_cell.angle_gamma   90.00
#
_symmetry.space_group_name_H-M   'P 1'
#
loop_
_entity.id
_entity.type
_entity.pdbx_description
1 polymer ?
#
loop_
_entity_poly.entity_id
_entity_poly.type
_entity_poly.pdbx_seq_one_letter_code
_entity_poly.pdbx_strand_id
1 'polypeptide(L)'
;MPPPKLGVGEFNFLGSTFVILLPFVDQQGRYDQYDIDAPINDPNNEELTSDTLDIYLCPSMQLNSNASTQFGEGSYIINYATTFRPATAEVDGAFEQIPENGQDKYQLGFEAFADGTSNTFFFGEMDNSIVTDFSNDFGGFYSWASGYWGNSQSHLEGTFNLKEPVPAPANPLGLGGAAQTLPFRTFRSDHPGGANFCFVDGSTRFVPDSVSPEVLRAAATRSGGEVLRIQN
;
A
#
# COMPACT_ATOMS: atom_id res chain seq x y z
N MET A 1 13.86 1.56 5.66
CA MET A 1 13.25 0.33 5.09
C MET A 1 13.22 0.52 3.58
N PRO A 2 13.69 -0.41 2.76
CA PRO A 2 13.67 -0.20 1.33
C PRO A 2 12.22 -0.10 0.85
N PRO A 3 11.91 0.83 -0.07
CA PRO A 3 10.61 0.90 -0.71
C PRO A 3 10.37 -0.35 -1.57
N PRO A 4 9.12 -0.63 -1.94
CA PRO A 4 8.83 -1.70 -2.89
C PRO A 4 9.62 -1.45 -4.17
N LYS A 5 10.30 -2.45 -4.68
CA LYS A 5 10.94 -2.37 -5.99
C LYS A 5 9.83 -2.32 -7.05
N LEU A 6 9.74 -1.21 -7.77
CA LEU A 6 8.88 -1.11 -8.94
C LEU A 6 9.68 -1.60 -10.14
N GLY A 7 9.34 -2.76 -10.65
CA GLY A 7 9.87 -3.22 -11.93
C GLY A 7 9.31 -2.38 -13.07
N VAL A 8 10.17 -1.86 -13.93
CA VAL A 8 9.76 -1.13 -15.12
C VAL A 8 9.96 -2.03 -16.32
N GLY A 9 8.98 -2.04 -17.22
CA GLY A 9 8.92 -2.88 -18.39
C GLY A 9 8.20 -4.20 -18.12
N GLU A 10 7.10 -4.41 -18.84
CA GLU A 10 6.27 -5.62 -18.83
C GLU A 10 6.01 -6.20 -17.44
N PHE A 11 5.19 -5.48 -16.63
CA PHE A 11 4.54 -6.01 -15.41
C PHE A 11 5.40 -6.91 -14.50
N ASN A 12 6.66 -6.60 -14.32
CA ASN A 12 7.50 -7.27 -13.34
C ASN A 12 7.11 -6.80 -11.94
N PHE A 13 6.19 -7.51 -11.32
CA PHE A 13 5.79 -7.31 -9.95
C PHE A 13 6.90 -7.79 -9.02
N LEU A 14 7.77 -6.90 -8.58
CA LEU A 14 8.73 -7.20 -7.53
C LEU A 14 8.03 -7.16 -6.15
N GLY A 15 8.66 -7.76 -5.16
CA GLY A 15 8.12 -7.88 -3.82
C GLY A 15 7.82 -6.54 -3.14
N SER A 16 6.77 -6.52 -2.34
CA SER A 16 6.35 -5.34 -1.55
C SER A 16 7.25 -5.11 -0.33
N THR A 17 7.01 -4.00 0.37
CA THR A 17 7.59 -3.75 1.70
C THR A 17 7.23 -4.86 2.70
N PHE A 18 6.06 -5.49 2.57
CA PHE A 18 5.63 -6.57 3.46
C PHE A 18 6.44 -7.85 3.28
N VAL A 19 7.02 -8.10 2.10
CA VAL A 19 8.02 -9.16 1.91
C VAL A 19 9.27 -8.88 2.74
N ILE A 20 9.74 -7.64 2.76
CA ILE A 20 10.91 -7.24 3.56
C ILE A 20 10.63 -7.34 5.07
N LEU A 21 9.37 -7.25 5.49
CA LEU A 21 8.97 -7.38 6.89
C LEU A 21 8.85 -8.82 7.37
N LEU A 22 8.82 -9.82 6.51
CA LEU A 22 8.65 -11.23 6.88
C LEU A 22 9.58 -11.70 8.01
N PRO A 23 10.89 -11.35 8.03
CA PRO A 23 11.79 -11.72 9.12
C PRO A 23 11.37 -11.17 10.49
N PHE A 24 10.64 -10.07 10.52
CA PHE A 24 10.24 -9.37 11.75
C PHE A 24 8.86 -9.77 12.26
N VAL A 25 8.18 -10.66 11.53
CA VAL A 25 6.84 -11.16 11.86
C VAL A 25 6.80 -12.70 11.89
N ASP A 26 7.88 -13.30 12.37
CA ASP A 26 8.07 -14.75 12.52
C ASP A 26 7.94 -15.57 11.19
N GLN A 27 8.21 -14.93 10.05
CA GLN A 27 8.19 -15.54 8.72
C GLN A 27 9.59 -15.61 8.07
N GLN A 28 10.67 -15.73 8.89
CA GLN A 28 12.04 -15.78 8.38
C GLN A 28 12.25 -16.90 7.36
N GLY A 29 11.69 -18.10 7.60
CA GLY A 29 11.85 -19.23 6.69
C GLY A 29 11.23 -19.00 5.31
N ARG A 30 10.17 -18.19 5.22
CA ARG A 30 9.56 -17.77 3.94
C ARG A 30 10.44 -16.73 3.25
N TYR A 31 10.97 -15.77 4.01
CA TYR A 31 11.88 -14.75 3.46
C TYR A 31 13.16 -15.35 2.88
N ASP A 32 13.75 -16.35 3.55
CA ASP A 32 15.01 -16.99 3.12
C ASP A 32 14.86 -17.73 1.78
N GLN A 33 13.65 -18.10 1.40
CA GLN A 33 13.34 -18.80 0.16
C GLN A 33 12.91 -17.83 -0.97
N TYR A 34 12.55 -16.57 -0.60
CA TYR A 34 12.04 -15.59 -1.56
C TYR A 34 13.18 -14.95 -2.35
N ASP A 35 13.14 -15.04 -3.67
CA ASP A 35 14.06 -14.31 -4.55
C ASP A 35 13.57 -12.87 -4.73
N ILE A 36 14.23 -11.93 -4.06
CA ILE A 36 13.86 -10.51 -4.07
C ILE A 36 14.15 -9.83 -5.41
N ASP A 37 14.98 -10.42 -6.25
CA ASP A 37 15.34 -9.90 -7.56
C ASP A 37 14.47 -10.48 -8.69
N ALA A 38 13.68 -11.51 -8.38
CA ALA A 38 12.71 -12.10 -9.29
C ALA A 38 11.30 -11.49 -9.08
N PRO A 39 10.46 -11.49 -10.11
CA PRO A 39 9.07 -11.04 -9.99
C PRO A 39 8.25 -11.94 -9.07
N ILE A 40 7.18 -11.40 -8.49
CA ILE A 40 6.28 -12.15 -7.60
C ILE A 40 5.65 -13.38 -8.27
N ASN A 41 5.44 -13.33 -9.59
CA ASN A 41 4.91 -14.43 -10.40
C ASN A 41 6.00 -15.38 -10.94
N ASP A 42 7.25 -15.25 -10.49
CA ASP A 42 8.23 -16.33 -10.66
C ASP A 42 7.73 -17.58 -9.92
N PRO A 43 7.81 -18.78 -10.49
CA PRO A 43 7.25 -19.98 -9.88
C PRO A 43 7.67 -20.24 -8.43
N ASN A 44 8.92 -19.89 -8.06
CA ASN A 44 9.38 -20.05 -6.68
C ASN A 44 8.76 -19.00 -5.76
N ASN A 45 8.64 -17.76 -6.21
CA ASN A 45 8.03 -16.69 -5.44
C ASN A 45 6.51 -16.86 -5.34
N GLU A 46 5.86 -17.30 -6.41
CA GLU A 46 4.41 -17.51 -6.45
C GLU A 46 3.96 -18.53 -5.40
N GLU A 47 4.67 -19.66 -5.25
CA GLU A 47 4.37 -20.64 -4.20
C GLU A 47 4.44 -20.03 -2.80
N LEU A 48 5.44 -19.13 -2.57
CA LEU A 48 5.63 -18.48 -1.27
C LEU A 48 4.63 -17.36 -0.98
N THR A 49 4.04 -16.77 -2.01
CA THR A 49 3.19 -15.57 -1.91
C THR A 49 1.71 -15.82 -2.16
N SER A 50 1.35 -17.06 -2.56
CA SER A 50 -0.05 -17.46 -2.76
C SER A 50 -0.84 -17.59 -1.46
N ASP A 51 -0.16 -17.85 -0.35
CA ASP A 51 -0.81 -17.97 0.96
C ASP A 51 -1.17 -16.59 1.52
N THR A 52 -2.37 -16.49 2.05
CA THR A 52 -2.77 -15.38 2.92
C THR A 52 -2.15 -15.57 4.30
N LEU A 53 -1.47 -14.55 4.80
CA LEU A 53 -0.83 -14.57 6.12
C LEU A 53 -1.70 -13.82 7.13
N ASP A 54 -2.13 -14.51 8.19
CA ASP A 54 -2.99 -13.93 9.24
C ASP A 54 -2.42 -12.63 9.82
N ILE A 55 -1.09 -12.53 9.92
CA ILE A 55 -0.42 -11.31 10.43
C ILE A 55 -0.63 -10.10 9.51
N TYR A 56 -0.93 -10.31 8.23
CA TYR A 56 -1.19 -9.26 7.25
C TYR A 56 -2.69 -9.05 6.97
N LEU A 57 -3.54 -9.68 7.76
CA LEU A 57 -4.99 -9.47 7.70
C LEU A 57 -5.50 -8.72 8.92
N CYS A 58 -6.33 -7.73 8.69
CA CYS A 58 -7.17 -7.16 9.72
C CYS A 58 -8.30 -8.16 10.07
N PRO A 59 -8.50 -8.54 11.34
CA PRO A 59 -9.51 -9.53 11.71
C PRO A 59 -10.96 -9.12 11.39
N SER A 60 -11.21 -7.83 11.18
CA SER A 60 -12.55 -7.32 10.79
C SER A 60 -12.75 -7.28 9.28
N MET A 61 -11.69 -7.49 8.47
CA MET A 61 -11.79 -7.48 7.02
C MET A 61 -12.54 -8.71 6.52
N GLN A 62 -13.48 -8.49 5.61
CA GLN A 62 -14.11 -9.56 4.86
C GLN A 62 -13.30 -9.83 3.59
N LEU A 63 -12.75 -11.04 3.47
CA LEU A 63 -12.05 -11.44 2.26
C LEU A 63 -12.97 -11.37 1.04
N ASN A 64 -12.47 -10.84 -0.06
CA ASN A 64 -13.25 -10.75 -1.28
C ASN A 64 -13.26 -12.11 -1.99
N SER A 65 -14.39 -12.82 -1.92
CA SER A 65 -14.56 -14.14 -2.54
C SER A 65 -14.41 -14.16 -4.07
N ASN A 66 -14.43 -13.00 -4.71
CA ASN A 66 -14.27 -12.83 -6.15
C ASN A 66 -12.86 -12.35 -6.54
N ALA A 67 -11.97 -12.09 -5.56
CA ALA A 67 -10.60 -11.74 -5.87
C ALA A 67 -9.90 -12.93 -6.54
N SER A 68 -9.07 -12.65 -7.54
CA SER A 68 -8.19 -13.69 -8.09
C SER A 68 -7.23 -14.14 -7.00
N THR A 69 -7.20 -15.44 -6.74
CA THR A 69 -6.47 -16.04 -5.62
C THR A 69 -5.04 -16.44 -5.97
N GLN A 70 -4.46 -15.90 -7.04
CA GLN A 70 -3.08 -16.23 -7.41
C GLN A 70 -2.08 -15.83 -6.31
N PHE A 71 -2.36 -14.72 -5.60
CA PHE A 71 -1.51 -14.23 -4.52
C PHE A 71 -2.33 -14.03 -3.24
N GLY A 72 -1.71 -14.28 -2.09
CA GLY A 72 -2.34 -14.12 -0.79
C GLY A 72 -2.80 -12.68 -0.53
N GLU A 73 -3.99 -12.53 0.00
CA GLU A 73 -4.57 -11.23 0.31
C GLU A 73 -3.88 -10.55 1.51
N GLY A 74 -3.90 -9.23 1.53
CA GLY A 74 -3.44 -8.40 2.63
C GLY A 74 -4.37 -7.22 2.86
N SER A 75 -4.46 -6.75 4.09
CA SER A 75 -5.29 -5.62 4.50
C SER A 75 -4.51 -4.39 4.93
N TYR A 76 -3.27 -4.30 4.53
CA TYR A 76 -2.41 -3.13 4.84
C TYR A 76 -1.69 -2.64 3.61
N ILE A 77 -1.56 -1.32 3.49
CA ILE A 77 -0.81 -0.65 2.43
C ILE A 77 0.12 0.40 2.99
N ILE A 78 1.21 0.67 2.27
CA ILE A 78 2.17 1.71 2.65
C ILE A 78 1.62 3.10 2.28
N ASN A 79 2.02 4.11 3.05
CA ASN A 79 1.81 5.50 2.72
C ASN A 79 2.85 5.96 1.68
N TYR A 80 2.47 5.96 0.40
CA TYR A 80 3.38 6.24 -0.69
C TYR A 80 3.36 7.70 -1.14
N ALA A 81 2.17 8.23 -1.44
CA ALA A 81 2.04 9.59 -1.94
C ALA A 81 0.64 10.17 -1.70
N THR A 82 0.53 11.49 -1.71
CA THR A 82 -0.77 12.18 -1.66
C THR A 82 -1.49 12.17 -3.00
N THR A 83 -0.75 12.02 -4.12
CA THR A 83 -1.31 12.03 -5.47
C THR A 83 -0.82 10.83 -6.28
N PHE A 84 -1.68 10.35 -7.17
CA PHE A 84 -1.34 9.30 -8.11
C PHE A 84 -0.72 9.88 -9.38
N ARG A 85 0.60 9.70 -9.56
CA ARG A 85 1.29 10.01 -10.81
C ARG A 85 2.40 8.98 -11.08
N PRO A 86 2.21 8.05 -11.99
CA PRO A 86 3.12 6.91 -12.14
C PRO A 86 4.53 7.24 -12.68
N ALA A 87 4.75 8.39 -13.29
CA ALA A 87 6.02 8.62 -14.00
C ALA A 87 6.80 9.89 -13.61
N THR A 88 6.20 10.85 -12.92
CA THR A 88 6.84 12.17 -12.71
C THR A 88 6.57 12.80 -11.35
N ALA A 89 5.88 12.13 -10.45
CA ALA A 89 5.50 12.72 -9.18
C ALA A 89 6.64 12.67 -8.17
N GLU A 90 6.79 13.73 -7.42
CA GLU A 90 7.45 13.65 -6.14
C GLU A 90 6.64 12.72 -5.25
N VAL A 91 7.28 11.62 -4.84
CA VAL A 91 6.74 10.72 -3.83
C VAL A 91 6.91 11.42 -2.49
N ASP A 92 5.82 11.92 -1.94
CA ASP A 92 5.80 12.78 -0.75
C ASP A 92 5.44 12.03 0.55
N GLY A 93 5.11 10.75 0.45
CA GLY A 93 4.79 9.88 1.57
C GLY A 93 6.00 9.34 2.33
N ALA A 94 5.78 8.30 3.13
CA ALA A 94 6.80 7.71 3.99
C ALA A 94 7.82 6.82 3.25
N PHE A 95 7.60 6.54 1.98
CA PHE A 95 8.46 5.68 1.16
C PHE A 95 8.89 6.42 -0.10
N GLU A 96 9.98 5.99 -0.68
CA GLU A 96 10.46 6.47 -1.99
C GLU A 96 10.37 5.39 -3.05
N GLN A 97 10.22 5.81 -4.29
CA GLN A 97 10.33 4.92 -5.42
C GLN A 97 11.81 4.58 -5.67
N ILE A 98 12.14 3.30 -5.79
CA ILE A 98 13.47 2.91 -6.26
C ILE A 98 13.53 3.11 -7.78
N PRO A 99 14.50 3.89 -8.30
CA PRO A 99 14.70 4.03 -9.74
C PRO A 99 15.03 2.69 -10.40
N GLU A 100 14.65 2.55 -11.67
CA GLU A 100 14.86 1.36 -12.50
C GLU A 100 16.28 0.80 -12.51
N ASN A 101 17.27 1.64 -12.32
CA ASN A 101 18.67 1.26 -12.37
C ASN A 101 19.20 0.62 -11.08
N GLY A 102 18.33 0.30 -10.12
CA GLY A 102 18.65 -0.49 -8.92
C GLY A 102 19.73 0.10 -8.03
N GLN A 103 20.02 1.39 -8.14
CA GLN A 103 21.00 2.01 -7.26
C GLN A 103 20.35 2.29 -5.90
N ASP A 104 20.84 1.63 -4.87
CA ASP A 104 20.41 1.67 -3.46
C ASP A 104 20.49 3.06 -2.78
N LYS A 105 20.32 4.13 -3.52
CA LYS A 105 20.59 5.51 -3.06
C LYS A 105 19.46 6.17 -2.29
N TYR A 106 18.31 5.54 -2.20
CA TYR A 106 17.12 6.17 -1.62
C TYR A 106 16.62 5.41 -0.40
N GLN A 107 17.43 5.40 0.65
CA GLN A 107 16.94 5.06 1.99
C GLN A 107 16.61 6.36 2.70
N LEU A 108 15.31 6.59 2.96
CA LEU A 108 14.89 7.68 3.83
C LEU A 108 15.36 7.41 5.25
N GLY A 109 16.21 8.28 5.76
CA GLY A 109 16.47 8.34 7.18
C GLY A 109 15.41 9.16 7.91
N PHE A 110 15.42 9.15 9.23
CA PHE A 110 14.44 9.89 10.03
C PHE A 110 14.51 11.41 9.79
N GLU A 111 15.63 11.92 9.32
CA GLU A 111 15.83 13.32 8.94
C GLU A 111 14.96 13.77 7.76
N ALA A 112 14.46 12.83 6.95
CA ALA A 112 13.57 13.14 5.84
C ALA A 112 12.13 13.47 6.29
N PHE A 113 11.80 13.17 7.56
CA PHE A 113 10.46 13.39 8.13
C PHE A 113 10.42 14.72 8.88
N ALA A 114 10.47 15.83 8.13
CA ALA A 114 10.49 17.19 8.71
C ALA A 114 9.21 17.52 9.51
N ASP A 115 8.07 16.91 9.14
CA ASP A 115 6.79 17.06 9.84
C ASP A 115 6.72 16.25 11.14
N GLY A 116 7.71 15.37 11.34
CA GLY A 116 7.89 14.53 12.52
C GLY A 116 7.39 13.10 12.32
N THR A 117 8.19 12.15 12.79
CA THR A 117 7.89 10.71 12.66
C THR A 117 6.61 10.28 13.34
N SER A 118 6.18 10.98 14.38
CA SER A 118 4.91 10.75 15.09
C SER A 118 3.70 11.40 14.40
N ASN A 119 3.90 12.17 13.35
CA ASN A 119 2.85 12.86 12.62
C ASN A 119 2.68 12.32 11.19
N THR A 120 3.58 11.47 10.72
CA THR A 120 3.56 10.93 9.36
C THR A 120 3.10 9.47 9.36
N PHE A 121 2.10 9.15 8.55
CA PHE A 121 1.66 7.76 8.33
C PHE A 121 2.77 6.91 7.73
N PHE A 122 2.89 5.69 8.21
CA PHE A 122 3.78 4.68 7.65
C PHE A 122 2.98 3.62 6.90
N PHE A 123 2.07 2.96 7.60
CA PHE A 123 1.10 2.02 7.05
C PHE A 123 -0.31 2.43 7.43
N GLY A 124 -1.28 2.01 6.63
CA GLY A 124 -2.69 2.09 6.98
C GLY A 124 -3.46 0.86 6.52
N GLU A 125 -4.65 0.70 7.05
CA GLU A 125 -5.55 -0.37 6.63
C GLU A 125 -6.05 -0.13 5.21
N MET A 126 -6.18 -1.23 4.47
CA MET A 126 -6.77 -1.27 3.15
C MET A 126 -7.63 -2.51 3.01
N ASP A 127 -8.91 -2.32 3.02
CA ASP A 127 -9.88 -3.37 2.77
C ASP A 127 -10.40 -3.25 1.33
N ASN A 128 -10.36 -4.35 0.62
CA ASN A 128 -10.77 -4.45 -0.78
C ASN A 128 -12.16 -5.06 -0.99
N SER A 129 -12.86 -5.44 0.08
CA SER A 129 -14.17 -6.11 0.00
C SER A 129 -15.24 -5.29 -0.72
N ILE A 130 -15.06 -3.96 -0.80
CA ILE A 130 -15.99 -3.09 -1.53
C ILE A 130 -15.85 -3.13 -3.05
N VAL A 131 -14.75 -3.66 -3.58
CA VAL A 131 -14.57 -3.73 -5.02
C VAL A 131 -15.36 -4.93 -5.54
N THR A 132 -16.41 -4.66 -6.29
CA THR A 132 -17.25 -5.68 -6.90
C THR A 132 -16.74 -6.00 -8.30
N ASP A 133 -16.89 -7.26 -8.71
CA ASP A 133 -16.63 -7.71 -10.08
C ASP A 133 -15.17 -7.60 -10.53
N PHE A 134 -14.27 -8.28 -9.79
CA PHE A 134 -12.89 -8.54 -10.24
C PHE A 134 -12.87 -9.60 -11.35
N SER A 135 -13.44 -9.28 -12.51
CA SER A 135 -13.43 -10.18 -13.66
C SER A 135 -12.11 -10.17 -14.45
N ASN A 136 -11.12 -9.41 -14.02
CA ASN A 136 -9.88 -9.24 -14.74
C ASN A 136 -8.75 -10.03 -14.06
N ASP A 137 -7.95 -10.72 -14.89
CA ASP A 137 -6.77 -11.52 -14.55
C ASP A 137 -5.62 -10.75 -13.85
N PHE A 138 -5.89 -9.61 -13.26
CA PHE A 138 -4.94 -8.88 -12.43
C PHE A 138 -4.89 -9.46 -11.02
N GLY A 139 -4.54 -10.74 -10.95
CA GLY A 139 -4.41 -11.52 -9.73
C GLY A 139 -3.32 -11.04 -8.79
N GLY A 140 -3.40 -9.83 -8.37
CA GLY A 140 -2.42 -9.23 -7.47
C GLY A 140 -2.90 -7.93 -6.88
N PHE A 141 -4.11 -7.50 -7.18
CA PHE A 141 -4.73 -6.38 -6.50
C PHE A 141 -4.91 -6.76 -5.03
N TYR A 142 -4.28 -5.99 -4.14
CA TYR A 142 -4.36 -6.17 -2.68
C TYR A 142 -3.66 -7.41 -2.13
N SER A 143 -2.63 -7.88 -2.83
CA SER A 143 -1.73 -8.87 -2.27
C SER A 143 -0.72 -8.23 -1.31
N TRP A 144 -0.52 -8.87 -0.16
CA TRP A 144 0.53 -8.44 0.76
C TRP A 144 1.93 -8.48 0.12
N ALA A 145 2.15 -9.35 -0.83
CA ALA A 145 3.46 -9.58 -1.44
C ALA A 145 3.75 -8.71 -2.66
N SER A 146 2.72 -8.17 -3.33
CA SER A 146 2.92 -7.43 -4.57
C SER A 146 3.47 -6.03 -4.33
N GLY A 147 4.61 -5.71 -4.91
CA GLY A 147 5.21 -4.37 -4.92
C GLY A 147 4.60 -3.41 -5.94
N TYR A 148 3.59 -3.87 -6.68
CA TYR A 148 2.92 -3.03 -7.66
C TYR A 148 2.16 -1.88 -6.99
N TRP A 149 2.31 -0.69 -7.54
CA TRP A 149 1.79 0.56 -6.97
C TRP A 149 0.25 0.64 -6.77
N GLY A 150 -0.51 -0.28 -7.31
CA GLY A 150 -1.95 -0.39 -7.06
C GLY A 150 -2.31 -1.34 -5.92
N ASN A 151 -1.36 -2.12 -5.42
CA ASN A 151 -1.63 -3.23 -4.50
C ASN A 151 -1.10 -3.01 -3.09
N SER A 152 -0.05 -2.22 -2.96
CA SER A 152 0.62 -2.01 -1.67
C SER A 152 0.87 -0.55 -1.34
N GLN A 153 0.46 0.37 -2.21
CA GLN A 153 0.74 1.79 -2.10
C GLN A 153 -0.54 2.61 -2.10
N SER A 154 -0.73 3.45 -1.09
CA SER A 154 -1.88 4.34 -1.02
C SER A 154 -1.63 5.68 -1.69
N HIS A 155 -2.69 6.24 -2.22
CA HIS A 155 -2.77 7.61 -2.68
C HIS A 155 -4.01 8.26 -2.07
N LEU A 156 -3.91 9.50 -1.61
CA LEU A 156 -5.04 10.17 -0.95
C LEU A 156 -6.00 10.88 -1.93
N GLU A 157 -5.99 10.51 -3.19
CA GLU A 157 -6.93 11.07 -4.18
C GLU A 157 -8.34 10.49 -4.09
N GLY A 158 -8.50 9.36 -3.41
CA GLY A 158 -9.77 8.72 -3.16
C GLY A 158 -10.49 9.25 -1.91
N THR A 159 -11.68 8.72 -1.68
CA THR A 159 -12.43 9.00 -0.46
C THR A 159 -11.93 8.12 0.68
N PHE A 160 -11.38 8.74 1.73
CA PHE A 160 -10.94 8.02 2.92
C PHE A 160 -12.08 7.18 3.50
N ASN A 161 -11.75 5.94 3.81
CA ASN A 161 -12.64 4.96 4.43
C ASN A 161 -13.99 4.80 3.73
N LEU A 162 -13.99 4.84 2.38
CA LEU A 162 -15.19 4.64 1.56
C LEU A 162 -15.87 3.31 1.90
N LYS A 163 -17.16 3.34 2.20
CA LYS A 163 -17.96 2.15 2.58
C LYS A 163 -18.85 1.64 1.46
N GLU A 164 -19.11 2.47 0.46
CA GLU A 164 -19.98 2.10 -0.66
C GLU A 164 -19.27 1.16 -1.63
N PRO A 165 -19.94 0.11 -2.11
CA PRO A 165 -19.40 -0.76 -3.13
C PRO A 165 -19.01 0.02 -4.39
N VAL A 166 -17.86 -0.27 -4.96
CA VAL A 166 -17.39 0.31 -6.21
C VAL A 166 -17.15 -0.78 -7.25
N PRO A 167 -17.55 -0.58 -8.51
CA PRO A 167 -17.23 -1.53 -9.57
C PRO A 167 -15.72 -1.53 -9.84
N ALA A 168 -15.19 -2.68 -10.23
CA ALA A 168 -13.82 -2.75 -10.73
C ALA A 168 -13.65 -1.82 -11.93
N PRO A 169 -12.56 -1.04 -12.01
CA PRO A 169 -12.36 -0.14 -13.14
C PRO A 169 -12.13 -0.93 -14.43
N ALA A 170 -12.69 -0.45 -15.53
CA ALA A 170 -12.48 -1.06 -16.85
C ALA A 170 -11.00 -1.06 -17.28
N ASN A 171 -10.20 -0.16 -16.74
CA ASN A 171 -8.75 -0.10 -16.92
C ASN A 171 -8.06 0.14 -15.56
N PRO A 172 -7.84 -0.90 -14.79
CA PRO A 172 -7.28 -0.78 -13.44
C PRO A 172 -5.84 -0.21 -13.42
N LEU A 173 -5.15 -0.24 -14.54
CA LEU A 173 -3.78 0.25 -14.64
C LEU A 173 -3.69 1.74 -14.97
N GLY A 174 -4.78 2.37 -15.41
CA GLY A 174 -4.77 3.77 -15.82
C GLY A 174 -3.84 4.09 -16.99
N LEU A 175 -3.37 3.07 -17.73
CA LEU A 175 -2.49 3.23 -18.86
C LEU A 175 -3.31 3.72 -20.05
N GLY A 176 -3.11 4.98 -20.47
CA GLY A 176 -3.63 5.50 -21.73
C GLY A 176 -4.82 6.46 -21.66
N GLY A 177 -4.98 7.21 -20.62
CA GLY A 177 -5.99 8.28 -20.56
C GLY A 177 -6.04 8.89 -19.18
N ALA A 178 -6.74 10.00 -19.02
CA ALA A 178 -6.83 10.74 -17.75
C ALA A 178 -6.80 9.80 -16.54
N ALA A 179 -5.82 9.99 -15.67
CA ALA A 179 -5.66 9.22 -14.45
C ALA A 179 -7.02 9.14 -13.76
N GLN A 180 -7.67 7.99 -13.84
CA GLN A 180 -8.93 7.81 -13.15
C GLN A 180 -8.59 7.81 -11.68
N THR A 181 -9.05 8.83 -10.97
CA THR A 181 -9.07 8.84 -9.51
C THR A 181 -9.89 7.63 -9.09
N LEU A 182 -9.19 6.57 -8.74
CA LEU A 182 -9.88 5.37 -8.30
C LEU A 182 -10.25 5.58 -6.84
N PRO A 183 -11.53 5.67 -6.50
CA PRO A 183 -11.99 6.05 -5.16
C PRO A 183 -11.53 5.06 -4.08
N PHE A 184 -11.08 3.88 -4.49
CA PHE A 184 -10.57 2.83 -3.61
C PHE A 184 -9.04 2.80 -3.45
N ARG A 185 -8.29 3.72 -4.06
CA ARG A 185 -6.82 3.81 -3.90
C ARG A 185 -6.41 4.65 -2.71
N THR A 186 -7.19 4.63 -1.66
CA THR A 186 -6.90 5.29 -0.39
C THR A 186 -7.05 4.29 0.74
N PHE A 187 -6.66 4.70 1.93
CA PHE A 187 -6.83 3.89 3.12
C PHE A 187 -8.31 3.62 3.40
N ARG A 188 -8.61 2.40 3.78
CA ARG A 188 -9.94 1.94 4.08
C ARG A 188 -9.92 0.78 5.07
N SER A 189 -10.97 0.68 5.88
CA SER A 189 -11.13 -0.36 6.88
C SER A 189 -12.59 -0.78 7.01
N ASP A 190 -12.86 -2.00 7.45
CA ASP A 190 -14.19 -2.43 7.87
C ASP A 190 -14.53 -2.05 9.32
N HIS A 191 -13.60 -1.44 10.05
CA HIS A 191 -13.91 -0.92 11.38
C HIS A 191 -14.99 0.18 11.32
N PRO A 192 -15.93 0.19 12.27
CA PRO A 192 -16.89 1.27 12.38
C PRO A 192 -16.21 2.60 12.69
N GLY A 193 -16.46 3.62 11.88
CA GLY A 193 -16.13 5.01 12.17
C GLY A 193 -14.69 5.44 11.92
N GLY A 194 -13.84 4.61 11.30
CA GLY A 194 -12.47 5.01 10.96
C GLY A 194 -11.58 3.84 10.55
N ALA A 195 -10.27 4.08 10.50
CA ALA A 195 -9.25 3.09 10.16
C ALA A 195 -8.04 3.22 11.09
N ASN A 196 -7.29 2.13 11.27
CA ASN A 196 -6.06 2.13 12.04
C ASN A 196 -4.86 2.46 11.16
N PHE A 197 -3.94 3.24 11.72
CA PHE A 197 -2.69 3.62 11.09
C PHE A 197 -1.50 3.34 12.01
N CYS A 198 -0.41 2.90 11.42
CA CYS A 198 0.91 2.93 12.02
C CYS A 198 1.63 4.19 11.55
N PHE A 199 2.25 4.92 12.45
CA PHE A 199 3.09 6.08 12.17
C PHE A 199 4.56 5.69 12.03
N VAL A 200 5.38 6.57 11.48
CA VAL A 200 6.81 6.30 11.24
C VAL A 200 7.59 6.04 12.55
N ASP A 201 7.12 6.56 13.68
CA ASP A 201 7.69 6.28 15.00
C ASP A 201 7.27 4.92 15.59
N GLY A 202 6.45 4.14 14.87
CA GLY A 202 5.91 2.86 15.29
C GLY A 202 4.65 2.94 16.17
N SER A 203 4.17 4.15 16.50
CA SER A 203 2.90 4.29 17.22
C SER A 203 1.73 3.93 16.32
N THR A 204 0.66 3.38 16.91
CA THR A 204 -0.58 3.08 16.18
C THR A 204 -1.72 3.93 16.73
N ARG A 205 -2.56 4.46 15.82
CA ARG A 205 -3.72 5.29 16.17
C ARG A 205 -4.90 4.98 15.28
N PHE A 206 -6.09 5.07 15.86
CA PHE A 206 -7.32 5.05 15.09
C PHE A 206 -7.63 6.46 14.56
N VAL A 207 -7.84 6.56 13.26
CA VAL A 207 -8.18 7.81 12.58
C VAL A 207 -9.66 7.78 12.24
N PRO A 208 -10.47 8.68 12.81
CA PRO A 208 -11.92 8.66 12.60
C PRO A 208 -12.32 9.16 11.21
N ASP A 209 -13.46 8.69 10.70
CA ASP A 209 -14.06 9.13 9.43
C ASP A 209 -14.30 10.64 9.37
N SER A 210 -14.45 11.27 10.54
CA SER A 210 -14.64 12.72 10.66
C SER A 210 -13.37 13.54 10.53
N VAL A 211 -12.20 12.89 10.33
CA VAL A 211 -10.94 13.61 10.08
C VAL A 211 -11.08 14.48 8.84
N SER A 212 -10.62 15.74 8.91
CA SER A 212 -10.67 16.58 7.70
C SER A 212 -9.67 16.10 6.66
N PRO A 213 -9.99 16.24 5.36
CA PRO A 213 -9.08 15.86 4.28
C PRO A 213 -7.71 16.55 4.38
N GLU A 214 -7.66 17.78 4.89
CA GLU A 214 -6.43 18.54 5.09
C GLU A 214 -5.54 17.89 6.15
N VAL A 215 -6.12 17.45 7.28
CA VAL A 215 -5.39 16.75 8.35
C VAL A 215 -4.89 15.40 7.89
N LEU A 216 -5.73 14.67 7.14
CA LEU A 216 -5.35 13.38 6.57
C LEU A 216 -4.18 13.54 5.58
N ARG A 217 -4.24 14.56 4.73
CA ARG A 217 -3.19 14.87 3.76
C ARG A 217 -1.89 15.29 4.44
N ALA A 218 -1.97 16.12 5.48
CA ALA A 218 -0.82 16.54 6.29
C ALA A 218 -0.14 15.34 6.97
N ALA A 219 -0.92 14.35 7.42
CA ALA A 219 -0.35 13.12 8.00
C ALA A 219 0.24 12.16 6.95
N ALA A 220 -0.08 12.33 5.68
CA ALA A 220 0.47 11.50 4.61
C ALA A 220 1.78 12.05 4.04
N THR A 221 2.08 13.34 4.21
CA THR A 221 3.34 13.94 3.76
C THR A 221 4.45 13.78 4.80
N ARG A 222 5.71 13.59 4.35
CA ARG A 222 6.88 13.53 5.23
C ARG A 222 7.51 14.90 5.50
N SER A 223 7.25 15.88 4.64
CA SER A 223 7.89 17.21 4.67
C SER A 223 7.05 18.30 4.01
N GLY A 224 5.74 18.22 4.14
CA GLY A 224 4.80 19.22 3.60
C GLY A 224 4.83 20.55 4.35
N GLY A 225 5.33 20.55 5.59
CA GLY A 225 5.44 21.74 6.44
C GLY A 225 4.11 22.15 7.10
N GLU A 226 3.11 21.23 7.10
CA GLU A 226 1.81 21.50 7.69
C GLU A 226 1.87 21.44 9.22
N VAL A 227 1.11 22.32 9.87
CA VAL A 227 0.95 22.36 11.34
C VAL A 227 -0.22 21.49 11.82
N LEU A 228 -0.97 20.94 10.88
CA LEU A 228 -2.15 20.11 11.16
C LEU A 228 -1.75 18.74 11.66
N ARG A 229 -2.43 18.24 12.69
CA ARG A 229 -2.13 16.94 13.32
C ARG A 229 -3.39 16.17 13.64
N ILE A 230 -3.30 14.86 13.56
CA ILE A 230 -4.32 13.96 14.09
C ILE A 230 -4.27 14.06 15.62
N GLN A 231 -5.40 14.48 16.19
CA GLN A 231 -5.56 14.53 17.64
C GLN A 231 -5.95 13.15 18.16
N ASN A 232 -5.40 12.81 19.33
CA ASN A 232 -5.75 11.57 20.04
C ASN A 232 -7.12 11.68 20.68
#